data_8f0d0ac119b9b16c85f9977f25ee56bc
#
_entry.id   8f0d0ac119b9b16c85f9977f25ee56bc
#
_cell.length_a   1.000
_cell.length_b   1.000
_cell.length_c   1.000
_cell.angle_alpha   90.00
_cell.angle_beta   90.00
_cell.angle_gamma   90.00
#
_symmetry.space_group_name_H-M   'P 1'
#
loop_
_entity.id
_entity.type
_entity.pdbx_description
1 polymer ?
#
loop_
_entity_poly.entity_id
_entity_poly.type
_entity_poly.pdbx_seq_one_letter_code
_entity_poly.pdbx_strand_id
1 'polypeptide(L)'
;METFLIRALQLIMSLSLLVIIHEGGHFLFARLFKVRVEKFCLFFDPWFTLFKFKPKKSDTEYAVGWLPLGGYVKISGMIDESMDTEQMKQPEKPWEFRSKPAWQRLLIMVGGVLFNFLLALFIYSMILFTWGDQYIKIQEAPLGMQFNETAKAVGFVDGDILLSADGVEFLRYDADLLSQIADAREVSVLRGGQKEIGRASCREE
;
A
#
# COMPACT_ATOMS: atom_id res chain seq x y z
N MET A 1 -13.41 -12.89 23.50
CA MET A 1 -14.49 -12.47 22.59
C MET A 1 -14.38 -10.98 22.22
N GLU A 2 -14.15 -10.09 23.17
CA GLU A 2 -13.99 -8.64 22.90
C GLU A 2 -12.90 -8.33 21.89
N THR A 3 -11.73 -8.88 22.02
CA THR A 3 -10.60 -8.65 21.07
C THR A 3 -10.91 -9.10 19.66
N PHE A 4 -11.67 -10.18 19.50
CA PHE A 4 -12.11 -10.64 18.17
C PHE A 4 -13.08 -9.65 17.52
N LEU A 5 -14.09 -9.19 18.27
CA LEU A 5 -15.07 -8.23 17.77
C LEU A 5 -14.42 -6.90 17.40
N ILE A 6 -13.49 -6.41 18.21
CA ILE A 6 -12.74 -5.18 17.93
C ILE A 6 -11.92 -5.33 16.64
N ARG A 7 -11.18 -6.43 16.48
CA ARG A 7 -10.39 -6.69 15.27
C ARG A 7 -11.26 -6.84 14.02
N ALA A 8 -12.40 -7.53 14.15
CA ALA A 8 -13.35 -7.67 13.05
C ALA A 8 -13.93 -6.30 12.64
N LEU A 9 -14.31 -5.46 13.61
CA LEU A 9 -14.79 -4.11 13.33
C LEU A 9 -13.71 -3.25 12.66
N GLN A 10 -12.47 -3.29 13.16
CA GLN A 10 -11.35 -2.57 12.55
C GLN A 10 -11.10 -3.01 11.11
N LEU A 11 -11.17 -4.31 10.83
CA LEU A 11 -11.03 -4.84 9.48
C LEU A 11 -12.13 -4.30 8.56
N ILE A 12 -13.40 -4.38 8.99
CA ILE A 12 -14.54 -3.88 8.22
C ILE A 12 -14.40 -2.38 7.94
N MET A 13 -14.02 -1.59 8.95
CA MET A 13 -13.82 -0.15 8.79
C MET A 13 -12.69 0.16 7.79
N SER A 14 -11.57 -0.55 7.87
CA SER A 14 -10.44 -0.38 6.96
C SER A 14 -10.81 -0.74 5.52
N LEU A 15 -11.49 -1.88 5.32
CA LEU A 15 -11.98 -2.29 4.02
C LEU A 15 -13.01 -1.29 3.47
N SER A 16 -13.93 -0.79 4.31
CA SER A 16 -14.92 0.21 3.91
C SER A 16 -14.26 1.48 3.39
N LEU A 17 -13.23 1.97 4.10
CA LEU A 17 -12.49 3.16 3.67
C LEU A 17 -11.81 2.94 2.32
N LEU A 18 -11.13 1.81 2.14
CA LEU A 18 -10.45 1.46 0.88
C LEU A 18 -11.46 1.35 -0.27
N VAL A 19 -12.60 0.69 -0.04
CA VAL A 19 -13.65 0.54 -1.05
C VAL A 19 -14.27 1.88 -1.42
N ILE A 20 -14.63 2.73 -0.45
CA ILE A 20 -15.20 4.05 -0.74
C ILE A 20 -14.24 4.90 -1.59
N ILE A 21 -12.96 4.90 -1.26
CA ILE A 21 -11.95 5.68 -1.99
C ILE A 21 -11.73 5.10 -3.39
N HIS A 22 -11.68 3.77 -3.51
CA HIS A 22 -11.54 3.08 -4.79
C HIS A 22 -12.71 3.37 -5.73
N GLU A 23 -13.92 3.11 -5.28
CA GLU A 23 -15.14 3.37 -6.05
C GLU A 23 -15.33 4.88 -6.31
N GLY A 24 -14.93 5.70 -5.33
CA GLY A 24 -14.88 7.16 -5.48
C GLY A 24 -13.99 7.63 -6.63
N GLY A 25 -12.87 6.94 -6.87
CA GLY A 25 -11.96 7.22 -8.00
C GLY A 25 -12.63 6.98 -9.35
N HIS A 26 -13.28 5.84 -9.54
CA HIS A 26 -14.07 5.53 -10.74
C HIS A 26 -15.19 6.54 -10.94
N PHE A 27 -15.93 6.81 -9.90
CA PHE A 27 -17.03 7.77 -9.88
C PHE A 27 -16.57 9.17 -10.27
N LEU A 28 -15.48 9.65 -9.69
CA LEU A 28 -14.98 11.00 -9.95
C LEU A 28 -14.59 11.19 -11.41
N PHE A 29 -13.80 10.27 -11.98
CA PHE A 29 -13.40 10.35 -13.38
C PHE A 29 -14.59 10.18 -14.34
N ALA A 30 -15.53 9.27 -14.02
CA ALA A 30 -16.76 9.15 -14.81
C ALA A 30 -17.53 10.47 -14.86
N ARG A 31 -17.70 11.14 -13.72
CA ARG A 31 -18.37 12.44 -13.63
C ARG A 31 -17.60 13.55 -14.35
N LEU A 32 -16.27 13.57 -14.20
CA LEU A 32 -15.38 14.55 -14.85
C LEU A 32 -15.51 14.48 -16.38
N PHE A 33 -15.60 13.29 -16.94
CA PHE A 33 -15.74 13.06 -18.39
C PHE A 33 -17.20 13.02 -18.86
N LYS A 34 -18.16 13.42 -17.99
CA LYS A 34 -19.58 13.46 -18.30
C LYS A 34 -20.13 12.09 -18.73
N VAL A 35 -19.61 11.02 -18.14
CA VAL A 35 -20.16 9.68 -18.23
C VAL A 35 -21.23 9.53 -17.15
N ARG A 36 -22.36 8.97 -17.51
CA ARG A 36 -23.46 8.78 -16.58
C ARG A 36 -23.14 7.63 -15.63
N VAL A 37 -23.27 7.90 -14.33
CA VAL A 37 -23.19 6.87 -13.29
C VAL A 37 -24.60 6.59 -12.81
N GLU A 38 -25.04 5.35 -12.92
CA GLU A 38 -26.38 4.92 -12.55
C GLU A 38 -26.49 4.61 -11.07
N LYS A 39 -25.51 3.89 -10.53
CA LYS A 39 -25.51 3.49 -9.12
C LYS A 39 -24.10 3.58 -8.53
N PHE A 40 -24.01 4.04 -7.30
CA PHE A 40 -22.82 3.98 -6.46
C PHE A 40 -23.18 3.16 -5.22
N CYS A 41 -22.65 1.96 -5.10
CA CYS A 41 -22.98 1.05 -4.03
C CYS A 41 -21.75 0.75 -3.16
N LEU A 42 -21.80 1.17 -1.89
CA LEU A 42 -20.87 0.72 -0.89
C LEU A 42 -21.32 -0.66 -0.40
N PHE A 43 -20.43 -1.63 -0.47
CA PHE A 43 -20.72 -3.03 -0.23
C PHE A 43 -21.63 -3.66 -1.28
N PHE A 44 -21.49 -4.95 -1.46
CA PHE A 44 -22.38 -5.68 -2.35
C PHE A 44 -23.78 -5.83 -1.74
N ASP A 45 -24.79 -5.74 -2.60
CA ASP A 45 -26.19 -5.85 -2.22
C ASP A 45 -26.91 -7.02 -2.93
N PRO A 46 -26.35 -8.27 -2.93
CA PRO A 46 -27.04 -9.40 -3.50
C PRO A 46 -28.36 -9.60 -2.74
N TRP A 47 -29.44 -9.72 -3.47
CA TRP A 47 -30.83 -9.91 -3.02
C TRP A 47 -31.50 -8.68 -2.39
N PHE A 48 -30.84 -7.89 -1.54
CA PHE A 48 -31.44 -6.69 -0.94
C PHE A 48 -30.40 -5.63 -0.59
N THR A 49 -30.85 -4.38 -0.61
CA THR A 49 -30.05 -3.20 -0.26
C THR A 49 -30.48 -2.73 1.15
N LEU A 50 -29.53 -2.47 2.03
CA LEU A 50 -29.81 -1.96 3.39
C LEU A 50 -30.35 -0.54 3.35
N PHE A 51 -29.73 0.30 2.56
CA PHE A 51 -30.09 1.70 2.43
C PHE A 51 -29.88 2.17 1.00
N LYS A 52 -30.83 2.95 0.46
CA LYS A 52 -30.69 3.59 -0.84
C LYS A 52 -31.25 5.01 -0.80
N PHE A 53 -30.55 5.89 -1.51
CA PHE A 53 -30.92 7.29 -1.63
C PHE A 53 -30.63 7.80 -3.03
N LYS A 54 -31.61 8.46 -3.64
CA LYS A 54 -31.46 9.12 -4.94
C LYS A 54 -31.78 10.59 -4.81
N PRO A 55 -30.79 11.49 -4.97
CA PRO A 55 -31.04 12.93 -4.96
C PRO A 55 -31.92 13.34 -6.14
N LYS A 56 -32.87 14.26 -5.90
CA LYS A 56 -33.83 14.73 -6.94
C LYS A 56 -33.17 15.36 -8.17
N LYS A 57 -31.90 15.82 -8.05
CA LYS A 57 -31.15 16.50 -9.13
C LYS A 57 -30.02 15.61 -9.71
N SER A 58 -29.93 14.36 -9.30
CA SER A 58 -28.88 13.44 -9.75
C SER A 58 -29.49 12.19 -10.37
N ASP A 59 -28.88 11.73 -11.45
CA ASP A 59 -29.26 10.44 -12.05
C ASP A 59 -28.69 9.25 -11.27
N THR A 60 -27.73 9.48 -10.39
CA THR A 60 -27.04 8.46 -9.61
C THR A 60 -27.84 8.06 -8.36
N GLU A 61 -28.06 6.76 -8.20
CA GLU A 61 -28.55 6.17 -6.96
C GLU A 61 -27.36 5.81 -6.06
N TYR A 62 -27.38 6.27 -4.82
CA TYR A 62 -26.42 5.90 -3.79
C TYR A 62 -27.01 4.82 -2.91
N ALA A 63 -26.26 3.74 -2.70
CA ALA A 63 -26.73 2.59 -1.97
C ALA A 63 -25.67 2.04 -1.00
N VAL A 64 -26.15 1.34 0.03
CA VAL A 64 -25.30 0.57 0.94
C VAL A 64 -25.82 -0.86 0.97
N GLY A 65 -24.99 -1.78 0.55
CA GLY A 65 -25.26 -3.21 0.63
C GLY A 65 -24.98 -3.77 2.03
N TRP A 66 -25.28 -5.04 2.21
CA TRP A 66 -25.10 -5.71 3.49
C TRP A 66 -23.79 -6.54 3.56
N LEU A 67 -23.17 -6.84 2.43
CA LEU A 67 -22.02 -7.73 2.33
C LEU A 67 -20.72 -6.91 2.21
N PRO A 68 -19.90 -6.78 3.28
CA PRO A 68 -18.74 -5.90 3.31
C PRO A 68 -17.50 -6.51 2.64
N LEU A 69 -17.66 -7.13 1.46
CA LEU A 69 -16.58 -7.73 0.68
C LEU A 69 -16.11 -6.88 -0.50
N GLY A 70 -16.71 -5.73 -0.71
CA GLY A 70 -16.40 -4.82 -1.82
C GLY A 70 -17.55 -3.86 -2.07
N GLY A 71 -17.48 -3.09 -3.14
CA GLY A 71 -18.52 -2.20 -3.61
C GLY A 71 -18.54 -2.21 -5.13
N TYR A 72 -19.37 -1.35 -5.74
CA TYR A 72 -19.35 -1.17 -7.18
C TYR A 72 -19.95 0.18 -7.60
N VAL A 73 -19.48 0.64 -8.75
CA VAL A 73 -20.01 1.82 -9.43
C VAL A 73 -20.56 1.38 -10.78
N LYS A 74 -21.90 1.41 -10.94
CA LYS A 74 -22.53 1.10 -12.22
C LYS A 74 -22.42 2.30 -13.16
N ILE A 75 -21.54 2.17 -14.15
CA ILE A 75 -21.27 3.19 -15.17
C ILE A 75 -21.99 2.81 -16.46
N SER A 76 -22.79 3.73 -17.01
CA SER A 76 -23.53 3.47 -18.25
C SER A 76 -22.60 3.11 -19.41
N GLY A 77 -22.91 2.00 -20.10
CA GLY A 77 -22.13 1.52 -21.24
C GLY A 77 -20.81 0.84 -20.89
N MET A 78 -20.65 0.41 -19.66
CA MET A 78 -19.55 -0.41 -19.17
C MET A 78 -20.10 -1.72 -18.60
N ILE A 79 -19.42 -2.84 -18.85
CA ILE A 79 -19.69 -4.10 -18.16
C ILE A 79 -18.86 -4.07 -16.88
N ASP A 80 -19.55 -3.97 -15.78
CA ASP A 80 -19.00 -3.98 -14.42
C ASP A 80 -19.43 -5.24 -13.66
N GLU A 81 -19.23 -5.25 -12.37
CA GLU A 81 -19.61 -6.36 -11.48
C GLU A 81 -21.14 -6.63 -11.50
N SER A 82 -21.96 -5.71 -11.98
CA SER A 82 -23.41 -5.90 -12.15
C SER A 82 -23.78 -6.78 -13.35
N MET A 83 -22.81 -7.05 -14.24
CA MET A 83 -22.95 -7.88 -15.45
C MET A 83 -24.14 -7.51 -16.36
N ASP A 84 -24.52 -6.23 -16.39
CA ASP A 84 -25.62 -5.75 -17.24
C ASP A 84 -25.20 -5.66 -18.70
N THR A 85 -25.35 -6.76 -19.43
CA THR A 85 -25.01 -6.85 -20.85
C THR A 85 -26.10 -6.32 -21.78
N GLU A 86 -27.29 -6.05 -21.27
CA GLU A 86 -28.45 -5.63 -22.12
C GLU A 86 -28.25 -4.23 -22.70
N GLN A 87 -27.58 -3.33 -21.95
CA GLN A 87 -27.24 -2.00 -22.46
C GLN A 87 -26.31 -2.07 -23.67
N MET A 88 -25.44 -3.07 -23.74
CA MET A 88 -24.45 -3.22 -24.82
C MET A 88 -25.09 -3.59 -26.17
N LYS A 89 -26.31 -4.12 -26.18
CA LYS A 89 -27.05 -4.45 -27.40
C LYS A 89 -27.69 -3.22 -28.08
N GLN A 90 -27.78 -2.10 -27.36
CA GLN A 90 -28.34 -0.86 -27.88
C GLN A 90 -27.29 0.01 -28.56
N PRO A 91 -27.64 0.91 -29.50
CA PRO A 91 -26.71 1.91 -30.02
C PRO A 91 -26.08 2.76 -28.91
N GLU A 92 -24.80 3.07 -29.08
CA GLU A 92 -24.07 3.88 -28.09
C GLU A 92 -24.64 5.30 -27.95
N LYS A 93 -24.66 5.80 -26.72
CA LYS A 93 -25.13 7.16 -26.40
C LYS A 93 -23.96 8.04 -25.96
N PRO A 94 -24.02 9.36 -26.20
CA PRO A 94 -22.89 10.27 -25.92
C PRO A 94 -22.43 10.31 -24.46
N TRP A 95 -23.26 9.91 -23.51
CA TRP A 95 -22.98 9.87 -22.08
C TRP A 95 -22.53 8.50 -21.57
N GLU A 96 -22.33 7.54 -22.47
CA GLU A 96 -21.87 6.20 -22.11
C GLU A 96 -20.34 6.11 -22.12
N PHE A 97 -19.80 5.21 -21.31
CA PHE A 97 -18.37 4.93 -21.22
C PHE A 97 -17.76 4.56 -22.59
N ARG A 98 -18.44 3.73 -23.37
CA ARG A 98 -17.97 3.24 -24.69
C ARG A 98 -17.85 4.36 -25.74
N SER A 99 -18.60 5.45 -25.61
CA SER A 99 -18.53 6.62 -26.50
C SER A 99 -17.32 7.51 -26.26
N LYS A 100 -16.56 7.29 -25.17
CA LYS A 100 -15.42 8.14 -24.80
C LYS A 100 -14.14 7.69 -25.46
N PRO A 101 -13.20 8.61 -25.75
CA PRO A 101 -11.87 8.27 -26.27
C PRO A 101 -11.13 7.37 -25.29
N ALA A 102 -10.18 6.56 -25.82
CA ALA A 102 -9.48 5.54 -25.07
C ALA A 102 -8.80 6.05 -23.79
N TRP A 103 -8.18 7.24 -23.80
CA TRP A 103 -7.52 7.79 -22.64
C TRP A 103 -8.49 8.15 -21.50
N GLN A 104 -9.71 8.62 -21.81
CA GLN A 104 -10.73 8.87 -20.77
C GLN A 104 -11.23 7.57 -20.17
N ARG A 105 -11.45 6.57 -21.00
CA ARG A 105 -11.81 5.22 -20.53
C ARG A 105 -10.73 4.64 -19.63
N LEU A 106 -9.47 4.78 -20.03
CA LEU A 106 -8.34 4.33 -19.21
C LEU A 106 -8.33 5.01 -17.83
N LEU A 107 -8.50 6.34 -17.79
CA LEU A 107 -8.52 7.08 -16.51
C LEU A 107 -9.71 6.69 -15.63
N ILE A 108 -10.88 6.42 -16.22
CA ILE A 108 -12.02 5.89 -15.46
C ILE A 108 -11.67 4.53 -14.85
N MET A 109 -11.07 3.61 -15.64
CA MET A 109 -10.74 2.27 -15.15
C MET A 109 -9.62 2.25 -14.11
N VAL A 110 -8.59 3.08 -14.29
CA VAL A 110 -7.45 3.15 -13.36
C VAL A 110 -7.77 4.00 -12.12
N GLY A 111 -8.85 4.79 -12.20
CA GLY A 111 -9.23 5.76 -11.17
C GLY A 111 -9.28 5.19 -9.76
N GLY A 112 -9.88 4.02 -9.58
CA GLY A 112 -9.97 3.37 -8.27
C GLY A 112 -8.61 3.07 -7.66
N VAL A 113 -7.73 2.41 -8.43
CA VAL A 113 -6.37 2.07 -7.99
C VAL A 113 -5.55 3.31 -7.74
N LEU A 114 -5.66 4.32 -8.59
CA LEU A 114 -4.94 5.59 -8.45
C LEU A 114 -5.30 6.29 -7.14
N PHE A 115 -6.57 6.34 -6.79
CA PHE A 115 -7.01 6.99 -5.55
C PHE A 115 -6.59 6.21 -4.31
N ASN A 116 -6.58 4.87 -4.35
CA ASN A 116 -6.03 4.06 -3.25
C ASN A 116 -4.53 4.27 -3.10
N PHE A 117 -3.79 4.40 -4.22
CA PHE A 117 -2.36 4.71 -4.17
C PHE A 117 -2.10 6.09 -3.54
N LEU A 118 -2.87 7.11 -3.93
CA LEU A 118 -2.77 8.45 -3.34
C LEU A 118 -3.13 8.44 -1.85
N LEU A 119 -4.15 7.67 -1.46
CA LEU A 119 -4.50 7.47 -0.05
C LEU A 119 -3.35 6.84 0.73
N ALA A 120 -2.70 5.81 0.17
CA ALA A 120 -1.55 5.16 0.80
C ALA A 120 -0.38 6.14 0.99
N LEU A 121 -0.05 6.93 -0.04
CA LEU A 121 0.97 7.99 0.06
C LEU A 121 0.61 9.01 1.13
N PHE A 122 -0.65 9.44 1.17
CA PHE A 122 -1.11 10.40 2.17
C PHE A 122 -0.98 9.86 3.59
N ILE A 123 -1.48 8.65 3.85
CA ILE A 123 -1.40 8.01 5.17
C ILE A 123 0.06 7.81 5.57
N TYR A 124 0.91 7.30 4.67
CA TYR A 124 2.33 7.09 4.97
C TYR A 124 3.05 8.40 5.28
N SER A 125 2.79 9.45 4.50
CA SER A 125 3.34 10.78 4.75
C SER A 125 2.89 11.34 6.10
N MET A 126 1.63 11.15 6.47
CA MET A 126 1.10 11.56 7.79
C MET A 126 1.77 10.80 8.94
N ILE A 127 2.02 9.51 8.77
CA ILE A 127 2.72 8.68 9.76
C ILE A 127 4.15 9.21 9.94
N LEU A 128 4.89 9.41 8.85
CA LEU A 128 6.25 9.95 8.91
C LEU A 128 6.29 11.35 9.50
N PHE A 129 5.33 12.21 9.16
CA PHE A 129 5.25 13.56 9.69
C PHE A 129 4.97 13.58 11.20
N THR A 130 4.16 12.65 11.71
CA THR A 130 3.72 12.63 13.12
C THR A 130 4.71 11.90 14.02
N TRP A 131 5.23 10.77 13.58
CA TRP A 131 6.10 9.89 14.40
C TRP A 131 7.55 9.87 13.93
N GLY A 132 7.86 10.41 12.76
CA GLY A 132 9.19 10.34 12.17
C GLY A 132 9.56 8.94 11.71
N ASP A 133 10.84 8.78 11.36
CA ASP A 133 11.42 7.47 11.01
C ASP A 133 11.97 6.82 12.28
N GLN A 134 11.41 5.67 12.65
CA GLN A 134 11.86 4.90 13.82
C GLN A 134 12.75 3.75 13.35
N TYR A 135 13.98 3.74 13.81
CA TYR A 135 14.93 2.66 13.53
C TYR A 135 15.63 2.21 14.83
N ILE A 136 16.02 0.96 14.83
CA ILE A 136 16.84 0.41 15.91
C ILE A 136 18.29 0.75 15.56
N LYS A 137 18.97 1.44 16.46
CA LYS A 137 20.40 1.67 16.31
C LYS A 137 21.15 0.35 16.43
N ILE A 138 22.10 0.11 15.53
CA ILE A 138 22.87 -1.14 15.53
C ILE A 138 23.57 -1.34 16.87
N GLN A 139 24.10 -0.27 17.46
CA GLN A 139 24.79 -0.28 18.74
C GLN A 139 23.90 -0.65 19.94
N GLU A 140 22.58 -0.52 19.80
CA GLU A 140 21.59 -0.85 20.84
C GLU A 140 20.99 -2.25 20.68
N ALA A 141 21.47 -3.05 19.69
CA ALA A 141 21.01 -4.41 19.45
C ALA A 141 21.56 -5.35 20.57
N PRO A 142 20.72 -5.84 21.50
CA PRO A 142 21.22 -6.52 22.72
C PRO A 142 21.84 -7.90 22.44
N LEU A 143 21.48 -8.53 21.31
CA LEU A 143 21.98 -9.85 20.93
C LEU A 143 23.08 -9.80 19.88
N GLY A 144 23.47 -8.61 19.40
CA GLY A 144 24.38 -8.45 18.28
C GLY A 144 23.82 -9.02 16.97
N MET A 145 24.72 -9.33 16.05
CA MET A 145 24.34 -9.83 14.71
C MET A 145 24.75 -11.29 14.55
N GLN A 146 24.02 -12.01 13.68
CA GLN A 146 24.42 -13.34 13.21
C GLN A 146 25.08 -13.22 11.84
N PHE A 147 26.19 -13.93 11.68
CA PHE A 147 27.00 -13.89 10.48
C PHE A 147 26.99 -15.22 9.73
N ASN A 148 27.06 -15.14 8.41
CA ASN A 148 27.23 -16.30 7.56
C ASN A 148 28.67 -16.84 7.63
N GLU A 149 28.91 -18.03 7.08
CA GLU A 149 30.21 -18.69 7.12
C GLU A 149 31.33 -17.86 6.46
N THR A 150 31.02 -17.10 5.43
CA THR A 150 31.99 -16.22 4.74
C THR A 150 32.45 -15.09 5.66
N ALA A 151 31.51 -14.44 6.36
CA ALA A 151 31.84 -13.39 7.32
C ALA A 151 32.62 -13.95 8.53
N LYS A 152 32.27 -15.16 9.00
CA LYS A 152 33.00 -15.83 10.08
C LYS A 152 34.44 -16.18 9.68
N ALA A 153 34.66 -16.54 8.40
CA ALA A 153 35.99 -16.83 7.89
C ALA A 153 36.94 -15.62 7.92
N VAL A 154 36.39 -14.39 7.84
CA VAL A 154 37.17 -13.15 7.96
C VAL A 154 37.21 -12.59 9.40
N GLY A 155 36.69 -13.36 10.39
CA GLY A 155 36.88 -13.06 11.80
C GLY A 155 35.66 -12.47 12.55
N PHE A 156 34.49 -12.32 11.90
CA PHE A 156 33.27 -11.98 12.61
C PHE A 156 32.75 -13.16 13.44
N VAL A 157 32.13 -12.86 14.56
CA VAL A 157 31.56 -13.85 15.48
C VAL A 157 30.09 -13.50 15.73
N ASP A 158 29.23 -14.53 15.85
CA ASP A 158 27.84 -14.29 16.21
C ASP A 158 27.77 -13.59 17.58
N GLY A 159 26.98 -12.51 17.64
CA GLY A 159 26.89 -11.66 18.80
C GLY A 159 27.73 -10.36 18.71
N ASP A 160 28.56 -10.19 17.67
CA ASP A 160 29.25 -8.92 17.45
C ASP A 160 28.26 -7.82 17.11
N ILE A 161 28.49 -6.64 17.66
CA ILE A 161 27.76 -5.41 17.34
C ILE A 161 28.66 -4.56 16.45
N LEU A 162 28.20 -4.27 15.22
CA LEU A 162 28.95 -3.45 14.28
C LEU A 162 29.00 -2.00 14.75
N LEU A 163 30.16 -1.40 14.79
CA LEU A 163 30.36 0.00 15.22
C LEU A 163 30.63 0.92 14.02
N SER A 164 31.62 0.58 13.21
CA SER A 164 32.04 1.43 12.08
C SER A 164 32.77 0.62 11.01
N ALA A 165 32.79 1.15 9.78
CA ALA A 165 33.64 0.68 8.68
C ALA A 165 34.52 1.85 8.20
N ASP A 166 35.83 1.62 8.11
CA ASP A 166 36.82 2.63 7.70
C ASP A 166 36.66 3.98 8.41
N GLY A 167 36.26 3.93 9.70
CA GLY A 167 36.03 5.11 10.53
C GLY A 167 34.65 5.78 10.38
N VAL A 168 33.79 5.30 9.51
CA VAL A 168 32.40 5.77 9.37
C VAL A 168 31.52 4.95 10.32
N GLU A 169 30.87 5.60 11.27
CA GLU A 169 29.99 4.94 12.24
C GLU A 169 28.68 4.45 11.61
N PHE A 170 28.29 3.26 11.99
CA PHE A 170 26.99 2.69 11.62
C PHE A 170 25.91 3.18 12.59
N LEU A 171 24.92 3.89 12.06
CA LEU A 171 23.80 4.39 12.86
C LEU A 171 22.61 3.42 12.85
N ARG A 172 22.32 2.84 11.69
CA ARG A 172 21.14 1.98 11.50
C ARG A 172 21.44 0.82 10.55
N TYR A 173 20.60 -0.20 10.63
CA TYR A 173 20.61 -1.28 9.66
C TYR A 173 19.85 -0.84 8.40
N ASP A 174 20.57 -0.53 7.34
CA ASP A 174 20.02 -0.16 6.04
C ASP A 174 20.56 -1.04 4.91
N ALA A 175 20.03 -0.83 3.70
CA ALA A 175 20.41 -1.64 2.54
C ALA A 175 21.89 -1.50 2.15
N ASP A 176 22.50 -0.36 2.49
CA ASP A 176 23.88 -0.04 2.12
C ASP A 176 24.90 -0.59 3.12
N LEU A 177 24.45 -0.99 4.32
CA LEU A 177 25.32 -1.51 5.38
C LEU A 177 26.17 -2.68 4.92
N LEU A 178 25.58 -3.65 4.22
CA LEU A 178 26.29 -4.83 3.75
C LEU A 178 27.35 -4.48 2.70
N SER A 179 27.06 -3.53 1.81
CA SER A 179 28.03 -3.05 0.82
C SER A 179 29.17 -2.28 1.48
N GLN A 180 28.87 -1.43 2.46
CA GLN A 180 29.89 -0.71 3.22
C GLN A 180 30.84 -1.66 3.96
N ILE A 181 30.30 -2.74 4.57
CA ILE A 181 31.13 -3.76 5.23
C ILE A 181 31.99 -4.52 4.22
N ALA A 182 31.41 -4.91 3.07
CA ALA A 182 32.10 -5.70 2.06
C ALA A 182 33.25 -4.93 1.39
N ASP A 183 33.09 -3.62 1.21
CA ASP A 183 34.09 -2.74 0.60
C ASP A 183 35.11 -2.17 1.58
N ALA A 184 34.86 -2.28 2.88
CA ALA A 184 35.71 -1.73 3.92
C ALA A 184 37.02 -2.51 4.06
N ARG A 185 38.09 -1.80 4.41
CA ARG A 185 39.38 -2.41 4.79
C ARG A 185 39.39 -2.83 6.26
N GLU A 186 38.71 -2.03 7.08
CA GLU A 186 38.68 -2.19 8.51
C GLU A 186 37.27 -2.01 9.06
N VAL A 187 36.76 -3.00 9.80
CA VAL A 187 35.48 -2.92 10.48
C VAL A 187 35.68 -3.03 11.97
N SER A 188 35.16 -2.06 12.73
CA SER A 188 35.17 -2.10 14.17
C SER A 188 33.89 -2.76 14.68
N VAL A 189 34.03 -3.68 15.62
CA VAL A 189 32.95 -4.39 16.29
C VAL A 189 33.08 -4.28 17.80
N LEU A 190 31.94 -4.37 18.48
CA LEU A 190 31.91 -4.52 19.94
C LEU A 190 31.65 -6.01 20.25
N ARG A 191 32.62 -6.69 20.84
CA ARG A 191 32.56 -8.09 21.22
C ARG A 191 32.73 -8.21 22.72
N GLY A 192 31.74 -8.78 23.41
CA GLY A 192 31.84 -8.93 24.86
C GLY A 192 32.06 -7.64 25.63
N GLY A 193 31.65 -6.47 25.09
CA GLY A 193 31.87 -5.16 25.71
C GLY A 193 33.22 -4.51 25.37
N GLN A 194 34.08 -5.17 24.59
CA GLN A 194 35.37 -4.60 24.14
C GLN A 194 35.32 -4.30 22.65
N LYS A 195 35.91 -3.15 22.26
CA LYS A 195 36.04 -2.79 20.86
C LYS A 195 37.14 -3.59 20.21
N GLU A 196 36.79 -4.38 19.19
CA GLU A 196 37.75 -5.12 18.38
C GLU A 196 37.69 -4.60 16.93
N ILE A 197 38.82 -4.75 16.24
CA ILE A 197 38.96 -4.36 14.84
C ILE A 197 39.16 -5.62 14.04
N GLY A 198 38.20 -5.91 13.13
CA GLY A 198 38.27 -6.98 12.17
C GLY A 198 38.68 -6.44 10.79
N ARG A 199 39.38 -7.25 9.99
CA ARG A 199 39.65 -6.93 8.58
C ARG A 199 38.56 -7.53 7.72
N ALA A 200 37.76 -6.69 7.04
CA ALA A 200 36.64 -7.14 6.22
C ALA A 200 37.04 -7.53 4.78
N SER A 201 38.24 -7.17 4.34
CA SER A 201 38.65 -7.37 2.95
C SER A 201 39.47 -8.63 2.73
N CYS A 202 38.97 -9.56 1.91
CA CYS A 202 39.73 -10.61 1.22
C CYS A 202 40.34 -10.10 -0.11
N ARG A 203 40.61 -8.80 -0.28
CA ARG A 203 41.44 -8.35 -1.41
C ARG A 203 42.87 -8.65 -1.07
N GLU A 204 43.34 -9.80 -1.56
CA GLU A 204 44.79 -10.04 -1.77
C GLU A 204 45.32 -8.93 -2.68
N GLU A 205 46.42 -8.33 -2.28
CA GLU A 205 47.22 -7.42 -3.10
C GLU A 205 47.77 -8.11 -4.34
#